data_9490184dba30060fe45abeef33ccf305
#
_entry.id   9490184dba30060fe45abeef33ccf305
#
_cell.length_a   1.000
_cell.length_b   1.000
_cell.length_c   1.000
_cell.angle_alpha   90.00
_cell.angle_beta   90.00
_cell.angle_gamma   90.00
#
_symmetry.space_group_name_H-M   'P 1'
#
loop_
_entity.id
_entity.type
_entity.pdbx_description
1 polymer ?
#
loop_
_entity_poly.entity_id
_entity_poly.type
_entity_poly.pdbx_seq_one_letter_code
_entity_poly.pdbx_strand_id
1 'polypeptide(L)'
;MGDNLKRIRQRAGRADANDQPPDPNASDLSASDLNAMVGTKLWQNPCRLSFRVNFIAHHFNQPLYDWIQRRYRLTAPEHVVLYALGLKEGITADDIAASSSRPKNTLSRAVNSLLRKKLLLRKQDQADRRRLSLYLTRSGRRIVDETVPEFVSREQAMAAALTPAEQQVLNQLLTRIILRKSQWPTTVG
;
A
#
# COMPACT_ATOMS: atom_id res chain seq x y z
N MET A 1 11.35 -25.93 18.73
CA MET A 1 10.95 -24.67 18.13
C MET A 1 12.00 -23.56 18.24
N GLY A 2 12.92 -23.63 19.22
CA GLY A 2 13.96 -22.60 19.41
C GLY A 2 15.15 -22.63 18.45
N ASP A 3 15.42 -23.76 17.83
CA ASP A 3 16.66 -23.97 17.04
C ASP A 3 16.57 -23.41 15.60
N ASN A 4 15.37 -23.33 15.05
CA ASN A 4 15.13 -22.79 13.71
C ASN A 4 15.28 -21.26 13.64
N LEU A 5 14.91 -20.56 14.72
CA LEU A 5 15.11 -19.10 14.86
C LEU A 5 16.59 -18.72 15.02
N LYS A 6 17.39 -19.58 15.66
CA LYS A 6 18.86 -19.36 15.75
C LYS A 6 19.54 -19.52 14.39
N ARG A 7 19.14 -20.51 13.58
CA ARG A 7 19.67 -20.72 12.23
C ARG A 7 19.29 -19.59 11.26
N ILE A 8 18.08 -19.04 11.37
CA ILE A 8 17.65 -17.88 10.59
C ILE A 8 18.46 -16.63 10.99
N ARG A 9 18.74 -16.42 12.27
CA ARG A 9 19.58 -15.32 12.76
C ARG A 9 21.05 -15.41 12.31
N GLN A 10 21.61 -16.61 12.19
CA GLN A 10 22.98 -16.82 11.70
C GLN A 10 23.13 -16.62 10.18
N ARG A 11 22.07 -16.83 9.40
CA ARG A 11 22.06 -16.60 7.94
C ARG A 11 21.72 -15.16 7.53
N ALA A 12 21.00 -14.43 8.36
CA ALA A 12 20.77 -12.99 8.17
C ALA A 12 22.00 -12.23 8.69
N GLY A 13 22.99 -12.08 7.86
CA GLY A 13 24.30 -11.52 8.13
C GLY A 13 24.38 -10.48 9.26
N ARG A 14 25.58 -10.29 9.79
CA ARG A 14 25.91 -9.33 10.86
C ARG A 14 25.12 -8.04 10.68
N ALA A 15 24.24 -7.75 11.65
CA ALA A 15 23.57 -6.47 11.74
C ALA A 15 24.66 -5.41 11.87
N ASP A 16 24.67 -4.45 10.95
CA ASP A 16 25.53 -3.28 11.04
C ASP A 16 25.32 -2.58 12.38
N ALA A 17 26.40 -2.14 13.00
CA ALA A 17 26.44 -1.46 14.30
C ALA A 17 25.58 -0.18 14.36
N ASN A 18 24.98 0.21 13.23
CA ASN A 18 24.15 1.42 13.08
C ASN A 18 22.65 1.15 13.25
N ASP A 19 22.24 -0.07 13.60
CA ASP A 19 20.83 -0.45 13.78
C ASP A 19 20.48 -0.64 15.27
N GLN A 20 21.17 0.10 16.14
CA GLN A 20 20.75 0.24 17.54
C GLN A 20 19.39 0.93 17.61
N PRO A 21 18.50 0.51 18.53
CA PRO A 21 17.29 1.28 18.80
C PRO A 21 17.71 2.74 19.08
N PRO A 22 16.98 3.73 18.53
CA PRO A 22 17.23 5.13 18.89
C PRO A 22 17.22 5.24 20.40
N ASP A 23 18.11 6.10 20.93
CA ASP A 23 18.16 6.44 22.34
C ASP A 23 16.72 6.69 22.83
N PRO A 24 16.23 5.97 23.84
CA PRO A 24 14.88 6.18 24.37
C PRO A 24 14.63 7.62 24.83
N ASN A 25 15.69 8.45 24.97
CA ASN A 25 15.59 9.88 25.22
C ASN A 25 15.54 10.76 23.95
N ALA A 26 15.60 10.19 22.75
CA ALA A 26 15.75 10.95 21.50
C ALA A 26 14.42 11.28 20.80
N SER A 27 13.26 10.94 21.35
CA SER A 27 11.97 11.37 20.80
C SER A 27 10.86 11.25 21.84
N ASP A 28 9.93 12.21 21.82
CA ASP A 28 8.77 12.39 22.71
C ASP A 28 7.72 11.26 22.72
N LEU A 29 8.03 10.12 22.15
CA LEU A 29 7.23 8.90 22.25
C LEU A 29 7.86 8.01 23.32
N SER A 30 7.30 8.05 24.53
CA SER A 30 7.71 7.16 25.59
C SER A 30 7.52 5.70 25.14
N ALA A 31 8.53 4.86 25.38
CA ALA A 31 8.46 3.43 25.09
C ALA A 31 7.26 2.73 25.79
N SER A 32 6.60 3.41 26.72
CA SER A 32 5.38 2.99 27.40
C SER A 32 4.13 2.93 26.50
N ASP A 33 4.12 3.67 25.38
CA ASP A 33 2.97 3.72 24.46
C ASP A 33 2.99 2.61 23.41
N LEU A 34 4.12 1.93 23.23
CA LEU A 34 4.22 0.81 22.32
C LEU A 34 3.87 -0.49 23.07
N ASN A 35 2.85 -1.19 22.59
CA ASN A 35 2.63 -2.58 23.00
C ASN A 35 3.95 -3.35 22.90
N ALA A 36 4.34 -4.08 23.97
CA ALA A 36 5.61 -4.81 24.04
C ALA A 36 5.87 -5.72 22.84
N MET A 37 4.81 -6.28 22.22
CA MET A 37 4.92 -7.09 21.02
C MET A 37 5.26 -6.25 19.79
N VAL A 38 4.78 -5.01 19.68
CA VAL A 38 5.14 -4.10 18.59
C VAL A 38 6.62 -3.74 18.71
N GLY A 39 7.11 -3.42 19.90
CA GLY A 39 8.53 -3.19 20.15
C GLY A 39 9.40 -4.38 19.74
N THR A 40 9.01 -5.61 20.14
CA THR A 40 9.71 -6.83 19.72
C THR A 40 9.73 -6.98 18.18
N LYS A 41 8.62 -6.72 17.50
CA LYS A 41 8.54 -6.82 16.03
C LYS A 41 9.34 -5.73 15.33
N LEU A 42 9.44 -4.54 15.90
CA LEU A 42 10.25 -3.45 15.35
C LEU A 42 11.75 -3.75 15.42
N TRP A 43 12.24 -4.33 16.53
CA TRP A 43 13.67 -4.39 16.80
C TRP A 43 14.26 -5.80 16.73
N GLN A 44 13.50 -6.83 17.07
CA GLN A 44 13.99 -8.21 17.16
C GLN A 44 13.51 -9.13 16.01
N ASN A 45 12.61 -8.63 15.15
CA ASN A 45 12.10 -9.38 14.02
C ASN A 45 13.17 -9.47 12.90
N PRO A 46 13.55 -10.67 12.43
CA PRO A 46 14.48 -10.79 11.31
C PRO A 46 13.95 -10.18 10.00
N CYS A 47 12.62 -10.04 9.87
CA CYS A 47 11.95 -9.41 8.74
C CYS A 47 11.47 -7.98 9.08
N ARG A 48 12.33 -7.18 9.71
CA ARG A 48 11.99 -5.83 10.22
C ARG A 48 11.43 -4.89 9.16
N LEU A 49 12.01 -4.87 7.97
CA LEU A 49 11.56 -3.98 6.89
C LEU A 49 10.15 -4.34 6.43
N SER A 50 9.90 -5.62 6.11
CA SER A 50 8.57 -6.04 5.67
C SER A 50 7.51 -5.86 6.75
N PHE A 51 7.85 -6.05 8.03
CA PHE A 51 6.95 -5.73 9.14
C PHE A 51 6.59 -4.24 9.16
N ARG A 52 7.57 -3.33 9.10
CA ARG A 52 7.34 -1.88 9.10
C ARG A 52 6.45 -1.45 7.95
N VAL A 53 6.74 -1.92 6.74
CA VAL A 53 5.95 -1.60 5.54
C VAL A 53 4.50 -2.08 5.69
N ASN A 54 4.30 -3.33 6.12
CA ASN A 54 2.96 -3.89 6.31
C ASN A 54 2.19 -3.19 7.44
N PHE A 55 2.86 -2.88 8.55
CA PHE A 55 2.25 -2.19 9.69
C PHE A 55 1.77 -0.79 9.28
N ILE A 56 2.63 -0.02 8.63
CA ILE A 56 2.28 1.32 8.13
C ILE A 56 1.13 1.22 7.13
N ALA A 57 1.24 0.34 6.13
CA ALA A 57 0.23 0.20 5.09
C ALA A 57 -1.14 -0.20 5.67
N HIS A 58 -1.17 -1.13 6.64
CA HIS A 58 -2.41 -1.55 7.28
C HIS A 58 -3.06 -0.39 8.05
N HIS A 59 -2.30 0.26 8.94
CA HIS A 59 -2.81 1.36 9.77
C HIS A 59 -3.15 2.61 8.95
N PHE A 60 -2.50 2.83 7.83
CA PHE A 60 -2.84 3.88 6.89
C PHE A 60 -4.18 3.59 6.19
N ASN A 61 -4.31 2.39 5.62
CA ASN A 61 -5.41 2.06 4.72
C ASN A 61 -6.73 1.74 5.45
N GLN A 62 -6.67 1.00 6.57
CA GLN A 62 -7.88 0.45 7.19
C GLN A 62 -8.93 1.50 7.55
N PRO A 63 -8.61 2.61 8.24
CA PRO A 63 -9.60 3.63 8.58
C PRO A 63 -10.22 4.31 7.36
N LEU A 64 -9.43 4.51 6.30
CA LEU A 64 -9.91 5.11 5.04
C LEU A 64 -10.89 4.18 4.33
N TYR A 65 -10.57 2.89 4.23
CA TYR A 65 -11.48 1.92 3.60
C TYR A 65 -12.75 1.70 4.42
N ASP A 66 -12.69 1.73 5.75
CA ASP A 66 -13.87 1.67 6.61
C ASP A 66 -14.79 2.89 6.43
N TRP A 67 -14.19 4.07 6.31
CA TRP A 67 -14.91 5.30 6.00
C TRP A 67 -15.56 5.25 4.61
N ILE A 68 -14.83 4.82 3.58
CA ILE A 68 -15.32 4.66 2.21
C ILE A 68 -16.47 3.64 2.18
N GLN A 69 -16.33 2.53 2.88
CA GLN A 69 -17.37 1.51 2.96
C GLN A 69 -18.66 2.07 3.59
N ARG A 70 -18.54 2.83 4.68
CA ARG A 70 -19.72 3.44 5.34
C ARG A 70 -20.38 4.48 4.46
N ARG A 71 -19.61 5.36 3.82
CA ARG A 71 -20.13 6.50 3.09
C ARG A 71 -20.63 6.18 1.68
N TYR A 72 -19.90 5.33 0.95
CA TYR A 72 -20.15 5.09 -0.47
C TYR A 72 -20.58 3.65 -0.77
N ARG A 73 -20.61 2.78 0.23
CA ARG A 73 -20.89 1.34 0.05
C ARG A 73 -19.93 0.68 -0.95
N LEU A 74 -18.67 1.09 -0.92
CA LEU A 74 -17.60 0.57 -1.76
C LEU A 74 -16.64 -0.27 -0.93
N THR A 75 -16.24 -1.41 -1.49
CA THR A 75 -15.16 -2.23 -0.93
C THR A 75 -13.79 -1.63 -1.24
N ALA A 76 -12.75 -1.99 -0.49
CA ALA A 76 -11.39 -1.55 -0.75
C ALA A 76 -10.93 -1.85 -2.19
N PRO A 77 -11.17 -3.04 -2.80
CA PRO A 77 -10.83 -3.27 -4.21
C PRO A 77 -11.58 -2.37 -5.19
N GLU A 78 -12.84 -2.04 -4.93
CA GLU A 78 -13.60 -1.10 -5.76
C GLU A 78 -12.99 0.29 -5.71
N HIS A 79 -12.62 0.78 -4.53
CA HIS A 79 -11.96 2.09 -4.41
C HIS A 79 -10.59 2.10 -5.08
N VAL A 80 -9.79 1.03 -4.98
CA VAL A 80 -8.51 0.90 -5.69
C VAL A 80 -8.67 1.09 -7.20
N VAL A 81 -9.73 0.52 -7.79
CA VAL A 81 -10.04 0.70 -9.22
C VAL A 81 -10.41 2.15 -9.53
N LEU A 82 -11.28 2.78 -8.73
CA LEU A 82 -11.66 4.18 -8.91
C LEU A 82 -10.45 5.11 -8.77
N TYR A 83 -9.62 4.89 -7.76
CA TYR A 83 -8.40 5.66 -7.51
C TYR A 83 -7.41 5.56 -8.68
N ALA A 84 -7.16 4.33 -9.19
CA ALA A 84 -6.28 4.12 -10.34
C ALA A 84 -6.77 4.88 -11.59
N LEU A 85 -8.09 4.87 -11.83
CA LEU A 85 -8.70 5.63 -12.93
C LEU A 85 -8.73 7.14 -12.66
N GLY A 86 -8.74 7.55 -11.42
CA GLY A 86 -8.52 8.94 -11.03
C GLY A 86 -7.16 9.47 -11.45
N LEU A 87 -6.13 8.62 -11.34
CA LEU A 87 -4.77 8.94 -11.77
C LEU A 87 -4.60 8.86 -13.28
N LYS A 88 -5.21 7.86 -13.93
CA LYS A 88 -5.10 7.64 -15.37
C LYS A 88 -6.32 6.89 -15.91
N GLU A 89 -7.11 7.54 -16.74
CA GLU A 89 -8.21 6.91 -17.48
C GLU A 89 -7.72 6.20 -18.75
N GLY A 90 -8.57 5.37 -19.34
CA GLY A 90 -8.26 4.65 -20.58
C GLY A 90 -7.36 3.42 -20.36
N ILE A 91 -7.12 3.03 -19.13
CA ILE A 91 -6.38 1.80 -18.78
C ILE A 91 -7.34 0.61 -18.67
N THR A 92 -6.80 -0.60 -18.79
CA THR A 92 -7.56 -1.86 -18.69
C THR A 92 -7.58 -2.38 -17.24
N ALA A 93 -8.46 -3.36 -16.98
CA ALA A 93 -8.45 -4.08 -15.71
C ALA A 93 -7.12 -4.80 -15.44
N ASP A 94 -6.44 -5.24 -16.50
CA ASP A 94 -5.13 -5.90 -16.40
C ASP A 94 -4.02 -4.91 -16.04
N ASP A 95 -4.06 -3.68 -16.59
CA ASP A 95 -3.13 -2.61 -16.22
C ASP A 95 -3.27 -2.24 -14.73
N ILE A 96 -4.50 -2.17 -14.23
CA ILE A 96 -4.77 -1.93 -12.80
C ILE A 96 -4.25 -3.10 -11.95
N ALA A 97 -4.45 -4.34 -12.38
CA ALA A 97 -3.97 -5.52 -11.67
C ALA A 97 -2.43 -5.55 -11.61
N ALA A 98 -1.77 -5.23 -12.71
CA ALA A 98 -0.30 -5.19 -12.79
C ALA A 98 0.32 -4.11 -11.90
N SER A 99 -0.37 -2.98 -11.72
CA SER A 99 0.08 -1.85 -10.90
C SER A 99 -0.36 -1.91 -9.44
N SER A 100 -1.27 -2.82 -9.09
CA SER A 100 -1.76 -2.99 -7.71
C SER A 100 -1.18 -4.25 -7.07
N SER A 101 -1.18 -4.30 -5.75
CA SER A 101 -0.78 -5.49 -4.99
C SER A 101 -1.91 -6.51 -4.86
N ARG A 102 -3.00 -6.37 -5.63
CA ARG A 102 -4.20 -7.19 -5.47
C ARG A 102 -4.33 -8.25 -6.58
N PRO A 103 -4.86 -9.45 -6.26
CA PRO A 103 -5.08 -10.48 -7.26
C PRO A 103 -5.98 -10.02 -8.41
N LYS A 104 -5.66 -10.43 -9.64
CA LYS A 104 -6.38 -10.06 -10.87
C LYS A 104 -7.89 -10.38 -10.79
N ASN A 105 -8.26 -11.54 -10.26
CA ASN A 105 -9.66 -11.95 -10.11
C ASN A 105 -10.45 -11.04 -9.14
N THR A 106 -9.79 -10.56 -8.07
CA THR A 106 -10.39 -9.61 -7.13
C THR A 106 -10.71 -8.28 -7.82
N LEU A 107 -9.77 -7.77 -8.62
CA LEU A 107 -9.96 -6.51 -9.36
C LEU A 107 -10.98 -6.66 -10.49
N SER A 108 -11.00 -7.78 -11.20
CA SER A 108 -12.02 -8.05 -12.22
C SER A 108 -13.42 -8.03 -11.64
N ARG A 109 -13.62 -8.62 -10.45
CA ARG A 109 -14.90 -8.56 -9.72
C ARG A 109 -15.27 -7.13 -9.32
N ALA A 110 -14.29 -6.36 -8.83
CA ALA A 110 -14.48 -4.96 -8.47
C ALA A 110 -14.88 -4.11 -9.68
N VAL A 111 -14.21 -4.25 -10.82
CA VAL A 111 -14.58 -3.58 -12.09
C VAL A 111 -16.01 -3.91 -12.49
N ASN A 112 -16.40 -5.18 -12.51
CA ASN A 112 -17.75 -5.59 -12.87
C ASN A 112 -18.80 -5.03 -11.88
N SER A 113 -18.49 -4.96 -10.60
CA SER A 113 -19.37 -4.35 -9.60
C SER A 113 -19.53 -2.85 -9.84
N LEU A 114 -18.44 -2.12 -10.12
CA LEU A 114 -18.48 -0.69 -10.40
C LEU A 114 -19.21 -0.35 -11.70
N LEU A 115 -19.14 -1.21 -12.72
CA LEU A 115 -19.94 -1.09 -13.94
C LEU A 115 -21.43 -1.21 -13.63
N ARG A 116 -21.84 -2.21 -12.80
CA ARG A 116 -23.23 -2.35 -12.34
C ARG A 116 -23.71 -1.15 -11.51
N LYS A 117 -22.82 -0.60 -10.66
CA LYS A 117 -23.08 0.62 -9.88
C LYS A 117 -23.07 1.90 -10.73
N LYS A 118 -22.81 1.81 -12.03
CA LYS A 118 -22.70 2.93 -12.97
C LYS A 118 -21.67 3.99 -12.55
N LEU A 119 -20.60 3.53 -11.90
CA LEU A 119 -19.47 4.38 -11.50
C LEU A 119 -18.33 4.35 -12.52
N LEU A 120 -18.32 3.33 -13.39
CA LEU A 120 -17.39 3.16 -14.51
C LEU A 120 -18.12 3.05 -15.84
N LEU A 121 -17.42 3.39 -16.90
CA LEU A 121 -17.72 3.10 -18.29
C LEU A 121 -16.61 2.20 -18.85
N ARG A 122 -17.01 1.30 -19.77
CA ARG A 122 -16.08 0.50 -20.57
C ARG A 122 -16.23 0.90 -22.02
N LYS A 123 -15.12 1.26 -22.66
CA LYS A 123 -15.10 1.58 -24.08
C LYS A 123 -14.12 0.67 -24.80
N GLN A 124 -14.46 0.29 -26.01
CA GLN A 124 -13.55 -0.44 -26.88
C GLN A 124 -12.45 0.52 -27.34
N ASP A 125 -11.20 0.07 -27.32
CA ASP A 125 -10.09 0.86 -27.84
C ASP A 125 -10.19 0.98 -29.36
N GLN A 126 -9.90 2.15 -29.90
CA GLN A 126 -10.01 2.38 -31.35
C GLN A 126 -8.88 1.72 -32.13
N ALA A 127 -7.69 1.61 -31.51
CA ALA A 127 -6.50 1.01 -32.13
C ALA A 127 -6.49 -0.52 -31.99
N ASP A 128 -6.98 -1.05 -30.87
CA ASP A 128 -7.10 -2.48 -30.62
C ASP A 128 -8.49 -2.81 -30.05
N ARG A 129 -9.38 -3.27 -30.92
CA ARG A 129 -10.77 -3.65 -30.58
C ARG A 129 -10.89 -4.76 -29.53
N ARG A 130 -9.81 -5.51 -29.24
CA ARG A 130 -9.77 -6.53 -28.20
C ARG A 130 -9.57 -5.90 -26.82
N ARG A 131 -9.09 -4.66 -26.79
CA ARG A 131 -8.78 -3.92 -25.58
C ARG A 131 -10.01 -3.16 -25.08
N LEU A 132 -10.38 -3.38 -23.83
CA LEU A 132 -11.52 -2.71 -23.18
C LEU A 132 -10.98 -1.74 -22.13
N SER A 133 -10.95 -0.47 -22.51
CA SER A 133 -10.49 0.63 -21.68
C SER A 133 -11.58 1.10 -20.71
N LEU A 134 -11.17 1.46 -19.51
CA LEU A 134 -12.05 1.87 -18.41
C LEU A 134 -11.98 3.37 -18.21
N TYR A 135 -13.12 3.98 -17.90
CA TYR A 135 -13.28 5.40 -17.64
C TYR A 135 -14.22 5.63 -16.47
N LEU A 136 -14.01 6.69 -15.73
CA LEU A 136 -14.94 7.10 -14.68
C LEU A 136 -16.21 7.71 -15.29
N THR A 137 -17.36 7.43 -14.69
CA THR A 137 -18.55 8.26 -14.90
C THR A 137 -18.42 9.55 -14.10
N ARG A 138 -19.33 10.51 -14.31
CA ARG A 138 -19.43 11.72 -13.47
C ARG A 138 -19.56 11.38 -11.98
N SER A 139 -20.36 10.35 -11.66
CA SER A 139 -20.52 9.88 -10.27
C SER A 139 -19.26 9.21 -9.74
N GLY A 140 -18.56 8.41 -10.56
CA GLY A 140 -17.28 7.80 -10.18
C GLY A 140 -16.21 8.86 -9.93
N ARG A 141 -16.13 9.88 -10.79
CA ARG A 141 -15.20 11.02 -10.64
C ARG A 141 -15.44 11.76 -9.33
N ARG A 142 -16.70 12.09 -9.02
CA ARG A 142 -17.05 12.75 -7.77
C ARG A 142 -16.56 11.99 -6.55
N ILE A 143 -16.70 10.66 -6.52
CA ILE A 143 -16.20 9.85 -5.41
C ILE A 143 -14.68 9.96 -5.28
N VAL A 144 -13.94 9.93 -6.40
CA VAL A 144 -12.49 10.11 -6.39
C VAL A 144 -12.13 11.49 -5.85
N ASP A 145 -12.79 12.54 -6.35
CA ASP A 145 -12.53 13.92 -5.94
C ASP A 145 -12.83 14.16 -4.44
N GLU A 146 -13.81 13.45 -3.87
CA GLU A 146 -14.13 13.51 -2.45
C GLU A 146 -13.20 12.65 -1.59
N THR A 147 -12.64 11.55 -2.12
CA THR A 147 -11.83 10.61 -1.31
C THR A 147 -10.34 10.91 -1.35
N VAL A 148 -9.79 11.37 -2.47
CA VAL A 148 -8.34 11.64 -2.60
C VAL A 148 -7.82 12.63 -1.56
N PRO A 149 -8.50 13.76 -1.25
CA PRO A 149 -8.04 14.68 -0.21
C PRO A 149 -7.86 14.03 1.16
N GLU A 150 -8.71 13.06 1.52
CA GLU A 150 -8.61 12.34 2.80
C GLU A 150 -7.34 11.44 2.85
N PHE A 151 -6.99 10.80 1.72
CA PHE A 151 -5.72 10.06 1.61
C PHE A 151 -4.52 11.00 1.74
N VAL A 152 -4.55 12.14 1.06
CA VAL A 152 -3.47 13.15 1.13
C VAL A 152 -3.31 13.69 2.53
N SER A 153 -4.39 14.08 3.19
CA SER A 153 -4.37 14.59 4.56
C SER A 153 -3.79 13.55 5.54
N ARG A 154 -4.21 12.30 5.39
CA ARG A 154 -3.73 11.21 6.23
C ARG A 154 -2.26 10.89 5.97
N GLU A 155 -1.80 10.94 4.71
CA GLU A 155 -0.39 10.76 4.36
C GLU A 155 0.47 11.86 4.98
N GLN A 156 0.04 13.12 4.89
CA GLN A 156 0.72 14.25 5.53
C GLN A 156 0.82 14.06 7.05
N ALA A 157 -0.26 13.65 7.70
CA ALA A 157 -0.26 13.39 9.15
C ALA A 157 0.68 12.22 9.51
N MET A 158 0.69 11.15 8.72
CA MET A 158 1.59 10.01 8.93
C MET A 158 3.05 10.40 8.75
N ALA A 159 3.34 11.23 7.75
CA ALA A 159 4.70 11.66 7.42
C ALA A 159 5.20 12.84 8.27
N ALA A 160 4.36 13.42 9.13
CA ALA A 160 4.71 14.60 9.95
C ALA A 160 5.86 14.36 10.95
N ALA A 161 6.14 13.10 11.29
CA ALA A 161 7.30 12.71 12.11
C ALA A 161 8.65 12.86 11.38
N LEU A 162 8.62 13.09 10.06
CA LEU A 162 9.82 13.18 9.22
C LEU A 162 9.98 14.58 8.65
N THR A 163 11.21 15.06 8.61
CA THR A 163 11.55 16.29 7.87
C THR A 163 11.32 16.09 6.36
N PRO A 164 11.16 17.17 5.57
CA PRO A 164 11.02 17.06 4.11
C PRO A 164 12.18 16.30 3.44
N ALA A 165 13.40 16.47 3.92
CA ALA A 165 14.57 15.76 3.41
C ALA A 165 14.50 14.25 3.69
N GLU A 166 14.11 13.85 4.90
CA GLU A 166 13.93 12.45 5.27
C GLU A 166 12.79 11.79 4.48
N GLN A 167 11.66 12.50 4.26
CA GLN A 167 10.56 12.03 3.41
C GLN A 167 11.06 11.77 1.98
N GLN A 168 11.88 12.67 1.44
CA GLN A 168 12.45 12.50 0.10
C GLN A 168 13.36 11.27 0.03
N VAL A 169 14.24 11.08 1.00
CA VAL A 169 15.14 9.92 1.09
C VAL A 169 14.33 8.62 1.21
N LEU A 170 13.35 8.59 2.11
CA LEU A 170 12.47 7.43 2.30
C LEU A 170 11.76 7.04 1.00
N ASN A 171 11.16 8.02 0.30
CA ASN A 171 10.49 7.80 -0.97
C ASN A 171 11.46 7.24 -2.03
N GLN A 172 12.69 7.75 -2.12
CA GLN A 172 13.70 7.23 -3.04
C GLN A 172 14.08 5.79 -2.72
N LEU A 173 14.29 5.45 -1.45
CA LEU A 173 14.65 4.09 -1.03
C LEU A 173 13.53 3.09 -1.30
N LEU A 174 12.30 3.42 -0.95
CA LEU A 174 11.12 2.58 -1.23
C LEU A 174 10.92 2.39 -2.75
N THR A 175 11.07 3.46 -3.54
CA THR A 175 10.99 3.39 -5.00
C THR A 175 12.02 2.42 -5.58
N ARG A 176 13.28 2.47 -5.11
CA ARG A 176 14.34 1.54 -5.54
C ARG A 176 13.98 0.08 -5.24
N ILE A 177 13.38 -0.20 -4.09
CA ILE A 177 12.91 -1.54 -3.72
C ILE A 177 11.78 -2.00 -4.66
N ILE A 178 10.79 -1.14 -4.92
CA ILE A 178 9.64 -1.44 -5.78
C ILE A 178 10.08 -1.73 -7.22
N LEU A 179 10.98 -0.93 -7.77
CA LEU A 179 11.47 -1.09 -9.15
C LEU A 179 12.24 -2.41 -9.37
N ARG A 180 12.75 -3.02 -8.30
CA ARG A 180 13.41 -4.33 -8.34
C ARG A 180 12.50 -5.50 -8.00
N LYS A 181 11.19 -5.30 -7.90
CA LYS A 181 10.23 -6.37 -7.54
C LYS A 181 10.36 -7.62 -8.42
N SER A 182 10.67 -7.48 -9.71
CA SER A 182 10.85 -8.61 -10.63
C SER A 182 12.06 -9.49 -10.30
N GLN A 183 12.98 -9.02 -9.46
CA GLN A 183 14.17 -9.76 -9.02
C GLN A 183 13.93 -10.49 -7.68
N TRP A 184 12.77 -10.34 -7.07
CA TRP A 184 12.47 -11.03 -5.83
C TRP A 184 12.15 -12.50 -6.09
N PRO A 185 12.57 -13.42 -5.20
CA PRO A 185 12.22 -14.83 -5.33
C PRO A 185 10.70 -15.01 -5.42
N THR A 186 10.24 -15.72 -6.43
CA THR A 186 8.81 -16.01 -6.65
C THR A 186 8.37 -17.32 -5.99
N THR A 187 9.34 -18.15 -5.63
CA THR A 187 9.14 -19.45 -4.95
C THR A 187 9.83 -19.44 -3.60
N VAL A 188 9.16 -20.02 -2.61
CA VAL A 188 9.74 -20.32 -1.30
C VAL A 188 10.09 -21.79 -1.33
N GLY A 189 11.39 -22.10 -1.29
CA GLY A 189 11.93 -23.47 -1.29
C GLY A 189 11.86 -24.12 0.08
#